data_c3fb852cd187716e80adfa3fb33b7d34
#
_entry.id   c3fb852cd187716e80adfa3fb33b7d34
#
_cell.length_a   1.000
_cell.length_b   1.000
_cell.length_c   1.000
_cell.angle_alpha   90.00
_cell.angle_beta   90.00
_cell.angle_gamma   90.00
#
_symmetry.space_group_name_H-M   'P 1'
#
loop_
_entity.id
_entity.type
_entity.pdbx_description
1 polymer ?
#
loop_
_entity_poly.entity_id
_entity_poly.type
_entity_poly.pdbx_seq_one_letter_code
_entity_poly.pdbx_strand_id
1 'polypeptide(L)'
;MAKIRKRGSTYQIDYFDPDGKRVRRSFRKRKDAEAELGKRVSLIAEGRYLDVKKDYHTTLKELLQKYKENFQHQASFYRYKGYCLKNFKEHFGEDTLLANIRYVDLETYRNHLKQKLTIKGGIRKDASVNREMACLHHVFTKAVEWEMVERNPFDRGKSLLLKENNQRNRYLTENEITSLLDECKSRKHLHGIVTCAIHTGMRKGEILPLKWSQIRNGFIYLEKTKTKNKREIPTNDDLAQVFKEIRKEQGLASKYVFTYSTRIIDRVDRAFRGALSRANIEDFKFHDLRHNFASHLIMRGGTLKEAQELLGHKTMTMTLRYAHLSQDHKKKAVNLLNGLTRSVKSDMSQNCHISRTTISASG
;
A
#
# COMPACT_ATOMS: atom_id res chain seq x y z
N MET A 1 17.75 2.75 51.91
CA MET A 1 17.50 1.28 52.09
C MET A 1 15.99 1.06 52.21
N ALA A 2 15.45 0.08 51.51
CA ALA A 2 14.02 -0.28 51.57
C ALA A 2 13.79 -1.21 52.78
N LYS A 3 12.76 -0.96 53.61
CA LYS A 3 12.49 -1.73 54.83
C LYS A 3 11.00 -2.00 55.01
N ILE A 4 10.69 -3.14 55.64
CA ILE A 4 9.32 -3.47 56.08
C ILE A 4 9.29 -3.40 57.58
N ARG A 5 8.29 -2.70 58.15
CA ARG A 5 8.10 -2.56 59.58
C ARG A 5 6.70 -3.00 59.95
N LYS A 6 6.57 -3.76 61.05
CA LYS A 6 5.25 -4.07 61.62
C LYS A 6 4.78 -2.89 62.51
N ARG A 7 3.56 -2.43 62.26
CA ARG A 7 2.91 -1.36 63.05
C ARG A 7 1.54 -1.82 63.46
N GLY A 8 1.38 -2.26 64.69
CA GLY A 8 0.14 -2.83 65.16
C GLY A 8 -0.24 -4.08 64.34
N SER A 9 -1.44 -4.05 63.76
CA SER A 9 -1.99 -5.12 62.92
C SER A 9 -1.55 -5.04 61.44
N THR A 10 -0.74 -4.05 61.05
CA THR A 10 -0.33 -3.81 59.64
C THR A 10 1.16 -3.86 59.43
N TYR A 11 1.57 -4.15 58.18
CA TYR A 11 2.94 -4.12 57.71
C TYR A 11 3.16 -2.94 56.81
N GLN A 12 4.09 -2.05 57.15
CA GLN A 12 4.41 -0.84 56.40
C GLN A 12 5.72 -1.02 55.63
N ILE A 13 5.69 -0.79 54.30
CA ILE A 13 6.88 -0.63 53.48
C ILE A 13 7.34 0.83 53.54
N ASP A 14 8.68 1.01 53.60
CA ASP A 14 9.32 2.33 53.70
C ASP A 14 10.54 2.30 52.77
N TYR A 15 10.53 3.10 51.70
CA TYR A 15 11.61 3.21 50.72
C TYR A 15 11.67 4.63 50.14
N PHE A 16 12.79 4.92 49.49
CA PHE A 16 12.96 6.16 48.74
C PHE A 16 12.75 5.91 47.26
N ASP A 17 12.01 6.78 46.58
CA ASP A 17 11.89 6.76 45.13
C ASP A 17 13.17 7.35 44.49
N PRO A 18 13.36 7.24 43.16
CA PRO A 18 14.54 7.78 42.46
C PRO A 18 14.74 9.27 42.62
N ASP A 19 13.66 10.02 42.90
CA ASP A 19 13.68 11.46 43.17
C ASP A 19 14.07 11.81 44.62
N GLY A 20 14.45 10.79 45.41
CA GLY A 20 14.81 10.95 46.81
C GLY A 20 13.63 11.14 47.76
N LYS A 21 12.39 11.04 47.27
CA LYS A 21 11.20 11.21 48.10
C LYS A 21 10.89 9.91 48.85
N ARG A 22 10.63 10.02 50.15
CA ARG A 22 10.27 8.90 51.01
C ARG A 22 8.84 8.44 50.77
N VAL A 23 8.64 7.15 50.43
CA VAL A 23 7.34 6.52 50.18
C VAL A 23 7.03 5.51 51.26
N ARG A 24 5.83 5.61 51.85
CA ARG A 24 5.32 4.70 52.87
C ARG A 24 3.96 4.18 52.47
N ARG A 25 3.74 2.83 52.54
CA ARG A 25 2.44 2.18 52.33
C ARG A 25 2.23 1.08 53.32
N SER A 26 0.99 0.89 53.79
CA SER A 26 0.63 -0.12 54.79
C SER A 26 -0.20 -1.23 54.16
N PHE A 27 0.04 -2.45 54.58
CA PHE A 27 -0.61 -3.69 54.10
C PHE A 27 -1.10 -4.52 55.29
N ARG A 28 -2.20 -5.24 55.13
CA ARG A 28 -2.72 -6.12 56.17
C ARG A 28 -1.89 -7.41 56.34
N LYS A 29 -1.32 -7.93 55.28
CA LYS A 29 -0.50 -9.15 55.29
C LYS A 29 0.96 -8.81 54.97
N ARG A 30 1.87 -9.47 55.65
CA ARG A 30 3.33 -9.33 55.42
C ARG A 30 3.73 -9.72 54.02
N LYS A 31 3.17 -10.81 53.48
CA LYS A 31 3.44 -11.32 52.11
C LYS A 31 3.11 -10.28 51.02
N ASP A 32 2.02 -9.53 51.22
CA ASP A 32 1.62 -8.46 50.25
C ASP A 32 2.59 -7.29 50.31
N ALA A 33 3.06 -6.95 51.52
CA ALA A 33 4.08 -5.91 51.70
C ALA A 33 5.44 -6.29 51.07
N GLU A 34 5.86 -7.57 51.23
CA GLU A 34 7.08 -8.09 50.62
C GLU A 34 7.00 -8.10 49.09
N ALA A 35 5.90 -8.57 48.54
CA ALA A 35 5.65 -8.58 47.09
C ALA A 35 5.67 -7.17 46.49
N GLU A 36 4.97 -6.21 47.12
CA GLU A 36 4.96 -4.83 46.64
C GLU A 36 6.33 -4.16 46.76
N LEU A 37 7.04 -4.36 47.88
CA LEU A 37 8.38 -3.82 48.05
C LEU A 37 9.38 -4.39 47.03
N GLY A 38 9.35 -5.71 46.82
CA GLY A 38 10.18 -6.36 45.81
C GLY A 38 9.93 -5.80 44.41
N LYS A 39 8.66 -5.65 44.02
CA LYS A 39 8.27 -5.04 42.76
C LYS A 39 8.81 -3.61 42.61
N ARG A 40 8.73 -2.79 43.66
CA ARG A 40 9.22 -1.40 43.62
C ARG A 40 10.75 -1.31 43.56
N VAL A 41 11.45 -2.15 44.31
CA VAL A 41 12.91 -2.21 44.27
C VAL A 41 13.41 -2.66 42.89
N SER A 42 12.78 -3.67 42.30
CA SER A 42 13.09 -4.11 40.93
C SER A 42 12.87 -3.00 39.91
N LEU A 43 11.74 -2.28 39.95
CA LEU A 43 11.44 -1.17 39.05
C LEU A 43 12.45 -0.01 39.20
N ILE A 44 12.91 0.25 40.44
CA ILE A 44 13.96 1.27 40.69
C ILE A 44 15.30 0.81 40.10
N ALA A 45 15.67 -0.45 40.30
CA ALA A 45 16.91 -1.03 39.77
C ALA A 45 16.94 -1.08 38.24
N GLU A 46 15.78 -1.30 37.61
CA GLU A 46 15.60 -1.31 36.16
C GLU A 46 15.50 0.10 35.54
N GLY A 47 15.55 1.18 36.35
CA GLY A 47 15.34 2.55 35.87
C GLY A 47 13.90 2.87 35.42
N ARG A 48 12.95 1.95 35.66
CA ARG A 48 11.56 2.01 35.18
C ARG A 48 10.57 2.59 36.19
N TYR A 49 11.05 3.00 37.36
CA TYR A 49 10.19 3.48 38.43
C TYR A 49 9.42 4.78 38.09
N LEU A 50 10.04 5.65 37.31
CA LEU A 50 9.41 6.92 36.87
C LEU A 50 8.39 6.69 35.73
N ASP A 51 8.60 5.65 34.91
CA ASP A 51 7.72 5.35 33.79
C ASP A 51 6.31 4.95 34.22
N VAL A 52 6.20 4.24 35.35
CA VAL A 52 4.92 3.85 35.96
C VAL A 52 4.09 5.06 36.41
N LYS A 53 4.75 6.19 36.73
CA LYS A 53 4.04 7.43 37.11
C LYS A 53 3.59 8.26 35.91
N LYS A 54 4.36 8.27 34.81
CA LYS A 54 4.01 9.04 33.60
C LYS A 54 2.72 8.52 32.94
N ASP A 55 2.55 7.21 32.84
CA ASP A 55 1.37 6.58 32.23
C ASP A 55 0.04 6.93 32.91
N TYR A 56 0.06 7.22 34.24
CA TYR A 56 -1.14 7.51 35.00
C TYR A 56 -1.69 8.93 34.85
N HIS A 57 -0.93 9.85 34.22
CA HIS A 57 -1.32 11.25 34.16
C HIS A 57 -1.45 11.82 32.75
N THR A 58 -0.95 11.13 31.75
CA THR A 58 -1.00 11.61 30.36
C THR A 58 -2.39 11.40 29.77
N THR A 59 -2.99 12.48 29.28
CA THR A 59 -4.32 12.47 28.67
C THR A 59 -4.27 12.20 27.18
N LEU A 60 -5.40 11.76 26.62
CA LEU A 60 -5.58 11.62 25.17
C LEU A 60 -5.37 12.96 24.46
N LYS A 61 -5.83 14.06 25.04
CA LYS A 61 -5.64 15.42 24.51
C LYS A 61 -4.17 15.75 24.28
N GLU A 62 -3.33 15.52 25.28
CA GLU A 62 -1.88 15.76 25.19
C GLU A 62 -1.22 14.93 24.08
N LEU A 63 -1.56 13.65 23.98
CA LEU A 63 -1.07 12.78 22.92
C LEU A 63 -1.48 13.27 21.54
N LEU A 64 -2.77 13.56 21.33
CA LEU A 64 -3.29 13.99 20.04
C LEU A 64 -2.73 15.36 19.63
N GLN A 65 -2.53 16.27 20.59
CA GLN A 65 -1.92 17.56 20.34
C GLN A 65 -0.46 17.40 19.90
N LYS A 66 0.34 16.64 20.63
CA LYS A 66 1.75 16.34 20.29
C LYS A 66 1.86 15.65 18.93
N TYR A 67 0.95 14.71 18.63
CA TYR A 67 0.89 14.05 17.34
C TYR A 67 0.57 15.03 16.21
N LYS A 68 -0.40 15.92 16.39
CA LYS A 68 -0.74 16.97 15.43
C LYS A 68 0.44 17.87 15.13
N GLU A 69 1.14 18.38 16.14
CA GLU A 69 2.31 19.26 16.00
C GLU A 69 3.40 18.62 15.14
N ASN A 70 3.67 17.33 15.34
CA ASN A 70 4.71 16.61 14.61
C ASN A 70 4.31 16.16 13.18
N PHE A 71 3.02 15.97 12.90
CA PHE A 71 2.56 15.36 11.65
C PHE A 71 1.62 16.23 10.80
N GLN A 72 1.20 17.41 11.25
CA GLN A 72 0.27 18.28 10.52
C GLN A 72 0.78 18.73 9.15
N HIS A 73 2.10 18.83 8.95
CA HIS A 73 2.72 19.20 7.69
C HIS A 73 2.56 18.11 6.59
N GLN A 74 2.18 16.90 6.97
CA GLN A 74 2.00 15.81 6.01
C GLN A 74 0.67 15.94 5.25
N ALA A 75 0.69 15.81 3.93
CA ALA A 75 -0.52 15.83 3.09
C ALA A 75 -1.58 14.80 3.53
N SER A 76 -1.16 13.67 4.12
CA SER A 76 -2.05 12.66 4.68
C SER A 76 -2.81 13.13 5.92
N PHE A 77 -2.27 14.11 6.65
CA PHE A 77 -2.92 14.65 7.84
C PHE A 77 -4.22 15.36 7.47
N TYR A 78 -4.17 16.29 6.52
CA TYR A 78 -5.34 17.02 6.04
C TYR A 78 -6.36 16.13 5.32
N ARG A 79 -5.89 15.10 4.62
CA ARG A 79 -6.79 14.23 3.83
C ARG A 79 -7.56 13.24 4.70
N TYR A 80 -6.98 12.81 5.83
CA TYR A 80 -7.56 11.67 6.53
C TYR A 80 -7.16 11.53 8.00
N LYS A 81 -5.87 11.74 8.39
CA LYS A 81 -5.43 11.52 9.78
C LYS A 81 -6.16 12.44 10.77
N GLY A 82 -6.31 13.72 10.44
CA GLY A 82 -7.03 14.68 11.28
C GLY A 82 -8.48 14.24 11.57
N TYR A 83 -9.15 13.65 10.57
CA TYR A 83 -10.49 13.09 10.76
C TYR A 83 -10.48 11.87 11.72
N CYS A 84 -9.51 10.97 11.57
CA CYS A 84 -9.35 9.84 12.48
C CYS A 84 -9.13 10.28 13.92
N LEU A 85 -8.24 11.27 14.14
CA LEU A 85 -7.98 11.83 15.48
C LEU A 85 -9.24 12.48 16.09
N LYS A 86 -10.01 13.20 15.28
CA LYS A 86 -11.28 13.80 15.71
C LYS A 86 -12.27 12.73 16.15
N ASN A 87 -12.51 11.69 15.34
CA ASN A 87 -13.41 10.59 15.70
C ASN A 87 -12.97 9.90 16.99
N PHE A 88 -11.69 9.66 17.17
CA PHE A 88 -11.14 9.02 18.34
C PHE A 88 -11.34 9.86 19.59
N LYS A 89 -11.05 11.17 19.49
CA LYS A 89 -11.29 12.15 20.56
C LYS A 89 -12.78 12.19 20.95
N GLU A 90 -13.68 12.21 19.97
CA GLU A 90 -15.14 12.22 20.21
C GLU A 90 -15.63 10.95 20.91
N HIS A 91 -15.04 9.79 20.60
CA HIS A 91 -15.45 8.52 21.18
C HIS A 91 -14.97 8.31 22.61
N PHE A 92 -13.69 8.61 22.87
CA PHE A 92 -13.07 8.36 24.19
C PHE A 92 -13.14 9.55 25.16
N GLY A 93 -13.32 10.77 24.66
CA GLY A 93 -13.17 11.98 25.43
C GLY A 93 -11.70 12.45 25.51
N GLU A 94 -11.48 13.76 25.48
CA GLU A 94 -10.13 14.32 25.44
C GLU A 94 -9.34 14.18 26.75
N ASP A 95 -10.04 14.13 27.89
CA ASP A 95 -9.44 14.04 29.21
C ASP A 95 -9.20 12.59 29.67
N THR A 96 -9.53 11.60 28.82
CA THR A 96 -9.27 10.20 29.12
C THR A 96 -7.79 9.93 29.27
N LEU A 97 -7.38 9.34 30.38
CA LEU A 97 -6.02 8.93 30.63
C LEU A 97 -5.62 7.81 29.67
N LEU A 98 -4.43 7.88 29.08
CA LEU A 98 -3.94 6.88 28.13
C LEU A 98 -3.86 5.48 28.74
N ALA A 99 -3.57 5.38 30.04
CA ALA A 99 -3.55 4.14 30.80
C ALA A 99 -4.91 3.41 30.84
N ASN A 100 -6.00 4.16 30.68
CA ASN A 100 -7.35 3.62 30.69
C ASN A 100 -7.81 3.10 29.31
N ILE A 101 -7.09 3.42 28.24
CA ILE A 101 -7.39 2.94 26.89
C ILE A 101 -6.75 1.57 26.71
N ARG A 102 -7.56 0.52 26.87
CA ARG A 102 -7.12 -0.88 26.79
C ARG A 102 -7.48 -1.48 25.43
N TYR A 103 -6.92 -2.66 25.15
CA TYR A 103 -7.22 -3.40 23.92
C TYR A 103 -8.73 -3.62 23.70
N VAL A 104 -9.49 -3.97 24.76
CA VAL A 104 -10.95 -4.19 24.68
C VAL A 104 -11.70 -2.92 24.28
N ASP A 105 -11.24 -1.75 24.72
CA ASP A 105 -11.86 -0.48 24.41
C ASP A 105 -11.61 -0.12 22.92
N LEU A 106 -10.43 -0.46 22.39
CA LEU A 106 -10.11 -0.33 20.96
C LEU A 106 -10.91 -1.32 20.09
N GLU A 107 -11.17 -2.52 20.57
CA GLU A 107 -12.03 -3.48 19.91
C GLU A 107 -13.49 -2.99 19.84
N THR A 108 -13.98 -2.43 20.93
CA THR A 108 -15.31 -1.78 21.01
C THR A 108 -15.39 -0.60 20.04
N TYR A 109 -14.35 0.24 20.00
CA TYR A 109 -14.28 1.35 19.06
C TYR A 109 -14.29 0.88 17.60
N ARG A 110 -13.52 -0.17 17.23
CA ARG A 110 -13.56 -0.77 15.90
C ARG A 110 -14.98 -1.20 15.51
N ASN A 111 -15.70 -1.85 16.43
CA ASN A 111 -17.06 -2.32 16.20
C ASN A 111 -18.03 -1.13 16.05
N HIS A 112 -17.87 -0.09 16.86
CA HIS A 112 -18.61 1.18 16.69
C HIS A 112 -18.37 1.80 15.31
N LEU A 113 -17.11 1.84 14.82
CA LEU A 113 -16.78 2.36 13.49
C LEU A 113 -17.45 1.56 12.35
N LYS A 114 -17.65 0.25 12.51
CA LYS A 114 -18.36 -0.59 11.52
C LYS A 114 -19.85 -0.22 11.41
N GLN A 115 -20.47 0.14 12.52
CA GLN A 115 -21.88 0.51 12.56
C GLN A 115 -22.13 1.97 12.15
N LYS A 116 -21.11 2.82 12.23
CA LYS A 116 -21.22 4.25 11.90
C LYS A 116 -21.53 4.44 10.42
N LEU A 117 -22.63 5.09 10.12
CA LEU A 117 -23.02 5.42 8.76
C LEU A 117 -22.05 6.46 8.14
N THR A 118 -21.84 6.35 6.84
CA THR A 118 -21.13 7.36 6.05
C THR A 118 -22.03 8.56 5.81
N ILE A 119 -21.45 9.72 5.42
CA ILE A 119 -22.23 10.94 5.03
C ILE A 119 -23.29 10.64 3.97
N LYS A 120 -23.11 9.59 3.16
CA LYS A 120 -24.06 9.16 2.11
C LYS A 120 -25.06 8.11 2.59
N GLY A 121 -25.14 7.85 3.90
CA GLY A 121 -26.08 6.89 4.50
C GLY A 121 -25.69 5.42 4.36
N GLY A 122 -24.56 5.08 3.76
CA GLY A 122 -24.11 3.69 3.62
C GLY A 122 -23.24 3.23 4.80
N ILE A 123 -23.13 1.92 5.01
CA ILE A 123 -22.25 1.32 6.03
C ILE A 123 -20.78 1.56 5.64
N ARG A 124 -19.92 1.82 6.62
CA ARG A 124 -18.48 1.97 6.40
C ARG A 124 -17.86 0.66 5.93
N LYS A 125 -17.06 0.73 4.86
CA LYS A 125 -16.29 -0.43 4.37
C LYS A 125 -15.17 -0.80 5.34
N ASP A 126 -14.91 -2.09 5.50
CA ASP A 126 -13.84 -2.63 6.36
C ASP A 126 -12.48 -1.97 6.09
N ALA A 127 -12.15 -1.73 4.82
CA ALA A 127 -10.93 -1.01 4.44
C ALA A 127 -10.84 0.42 5.03
N SER A 128 -11.96 1.11 5.22
CA SER A 128 -11.99 2.45 5.83
C SER A 128 -11.82 2.37 7.35
N VAL A 129 -12.42 1.36 7.98
CA VAL A 129 -12.23 1.05 9.40
C VAL A 129 -10.76 0.70 9.66
N ASN A 130 -10.19 -0.22 8.87
CA ASN A 130 -8.80 -0.64 9.00
C ASN A 130 -7.81 0.53 8.86
N ARG A 131 -8.06 1.46 7.93
CA ARG A 131 -7.20 2.66 7.81
C ARG A 131 -7.25 3.53 9.04
N GLU A 132 -8.42 3.67 9.67
CA GLU A 132 -8.56 4.44 10.90
C GLU A 132 -7.85 3.74 12.06
N MET A 133 -8.05 2.43 12.22
CA MET A 133 -7.35 1.62 13.22
C MET A 133 -5.83 1.65 13.03
N ALA A 134 -5.34 1.56 11.78
CA ALA A 134 -3.92 1.67 11.48
C ALA A 134 -3.34 3.08 11.79
N CYS A 135 -4.14 4.13 11.58
CA CYS A 135 -3.74 5.48 11.98
C CYS A 135 -3.57 5.58 13.50
N LEU A 136 -4.51 5.04 14.26
CA LEU A 136 -4.48 5.07 15.72
C LEU A 136 -3.37 4.17 16.28
N HIS A 137 -3.15 3.01 15.68
CA HIS A 137 -1.99 2.18 16.01
C HIS A 137 -0.69 2.98 15.90
N HIS A 138 -0.51 3.74 14.80
CA HIS A 138 0.65 4.61 14.64
C HIS A 138 0.70 5.74 15.67
N VAL A 139 -0.44 6.32 16.08
CA VAL A 139 -0.49 7.32 17.16
C VAL A 139 0.04 6.73 18.47
N PHE A 140 -0.40 5.53 18.85
CA PHE A 140 0.09 4.87 20.07
C PHE A 140 1.52 4.35 19.94
N THR A 141 1.97 3.97 18.75
CA THR A 141 3.39 3.68 18.51
C THR A 141 4.25 4.91 18.82
N LYS A 142 3.79 6.09 18.37
CA LYS A 142 4.47 7.35 18.71
C LYS A 142 4.36 7.72 20.19
N ALA A 143 3.25 7.38 20.84
CA ALA A 143 3.12 7.56 22.29
C ALA A 143 4.16 6.74 23.07
N VAL A 144 4.46 5.52 22.64
CA VAL A 144 5.54 4.68 23.20
C VAL A 144 6.91 5.32 22.92
N GLU A 145 7.19 5.72 21.67
CA GLU A 145 8.46 6.38 21.30
C GLU A 145 8.69 7.70 22.06
N TRP A 146 7.62 8.38 22.43
CA TRP A 146 7.67 9.63 23.22
C TRP A 146 7.59 9.39 24.72
N GLU A 147 7.63 8.15 25.16
CA GLU A 147 7.57 7.74 26.55
C GLU A 147 6.31 8.24 27.30
N MET A 148 5.20 8.41 26.55
CA MET A 148 3.91 8.82 27.12
C MET A 148 3.11 7.61 27.65
N VAL A 149 3.38 6.41 27.11
CA VAL A 149 2.84 5.12 27.56
C VAL A 149 3.94 4.05 27.48
N GLU A 150 3.89 3.07 28.37
CA GLU A 150 4.89 1.98 28.40
C GLU A 150 4.76 1.03 27.21
N ARG A 151 3.52 0.75 26.79
CA ARG A 151 3.21 -0.21 25.72
C ARG A 151 2.06 0.27 24.87
N ASN A 152 2.12 -0.08 23.59
CA ASN A 152 1.01 0.19 22.68
C ASN A 152 -0.18 -0.76 23.02
N PRO A 153 -1.38 -0.23 23.32
CA PRO A 153 -2.54 -1.05 23.65
C PRO A 153 -3.01 -1.93 22.48
N PHE A 154 -2.67 -1.59 21.23
CA PHE A 154 -2.97 -2.40 20.05
C PHE A 154 -2.18 -3.72 20.03
N ASP A 155 -1.01 -3.80 20.67
CA ASP A 155 -0.11 -4.96 20.62
C ASP A 155 -0.45 -6.02 21.70
N ARG A 156 -1.46 -5.76 22.54
CA ARG A 156 -1.83 -6.66 23.65
C ARG A 156 -2.74 -7.82 23.24
N GLY A 157 -3.13 -7.92 21.98
CA GLY A 157 -4.06 -8.94 21.52
C GLY A 157 -3.84 -9.34 20.06
N LYS A 158 -4.82 -10.03 19.49
CA LYS A 158 -4.82 -10.34 18.05
C LYS A 158 -5.00 -9.06 17.24
N SER A 159 -4.60 -9.11 15.96
CA SER A 159 -4.80 -7.97 15.07
C SER A 159 -6.26 -7.48 15.06
N LEU A 160 -6.47 -6.19 15.32
CA LEU A 160 -7.79 -5.55 15.24
C LEU A 160 -8.23 -5.27 13.79
N LEU A 161 -7.39 -5.57 12.80
CA LEU A 161 -7.71 -5.37 11.39
C LEU A 161 -8.74 -6.39 10.91
N LEU A 162 -9.73 -5.91 10.18
CA LEU A 162 -10.77 -6.70 9.55
C LEU A 162 -10.25 -7.33 8.26
N LYS A 163 -10.79 -8.48 7.87
CA LYS A 163 -10.44 -9.13 6.61
C LYS A 163 -11.00 -8.31 5.44
N GLU A 164 -10.13 -7.75 4.62
CA GLU A 164 -10.53 -6.97 3.45
C GLU A 164 -10.59 -7.86 2.21
N ASN A 165 -11.69 -7.78 1.48
CA ASN A 165 -11.76 -8.32 0.14
C ASN A 165 -11.59 -7.17 -0.87
N ASN A 166 -10.33 -6.85 -1.18
CA ASN A 166 -9.95 -5.74 -2.06
C ASN A 166 -9.56 -6.19 -3.47
N GLN A 167 -9.77 -7.47 -3.81
CA GLN A 167 -9.41 -7.97 -5.13
C GLN A 167 -10.46 -7.51 -6.15
N ARG A 168 -10.08 -6.54 -6.97
CA ARG A 168 -10.82 -6.19 -8.19
C ARG A 168 -10.17 -6.92 -9.35
N ASN A 169 -10.92 -7.82 -9.97
CA ASN A 169 -10.47 -8.60 -11.14
C ASN A 169 -11.09 -8.07 -12.45
N ARG A 170 -11.80 -6.93 -12.39
CA ARG A 170 -12.45 -6.31 -13.55
C ARG A 170 -11.40 -5.69 -14.47
N TYR A 171 -11.38 -6.14 -15.72
CA TYR A 171 -10.70 -5.52 -16.85
C TYR A 171 -11.71 -5.39 -18.01
N LEU A 172 -11.47 -4.51 -18.96
CA LEU A 172 -12.29 -4.29 -20.12
C LEU A 172 -11.99 -5.35 -21.20
N THR A 173 -13.02 -5.82 -21.88
CA THR A 173 -12.87 -6.58 -23.13
C THR A 173 -12.35 -5.66 -24.25
N GLU A 174 -11.90 -6.23 -25.35
CA GLU A 174 -11.43 -5.45 -26.52
C GLU A 174 -12.57 -4.56 -27.09
N ASN A 175 -13.79 -5.09 -27.13
CA ASN A 175 -14.96 -4.33 -27.57
C ASN A 175 -15.26 -3.15 -26.61
N GLU A 176 -15.20 -3.36 -25.29
CA GLU A 176 -15.38 -2.28 -24.31
C GLU A 176 -14.29 -1.22 -24.40
N ILE A 177 -13.03 -1.62 -24.68
CA ILE A 177 -11.93 -0.69 -24.92
C ILE A 177 -12.20 0.17 -26.13
N THR A 178 -12.61 -0.44 -27.23
CA THR A 178 -12.95 0.28 -28.48
C THR A 178 -14.09 1.26 -28.24
N SER A 179 -15.19 0.82 -27.64
CA SER A 179 -16.34 1.67 -27.32
C SER A 179 -15.95 2.83 -26.40
N LEU A 180 -15.11 2.57 -25.37
CA LEU A 180 -14.63 3.62 -24.48
C LEU A 180 -13.78 4.66 -25.21
N LEU A 181 -12.86 4.22 -26.07
CA LEU A 181 -12.00 5.13 -26.85
C LEU A 181 -12.84 5.97 -27.84
N ASP A 182 -13.83 5.37 -28.48
CA ASP A 182 -14.75 6.09 -29.37
C ASP A 182 -15.50 7.19 -28.63
N GLU A 183 -16.03 6.91 -27.44
CA GLU A 183 -16.69 7.88 -26.60
C GLU A 183 -15.75 8.98 -26.05
N CYS A 184 -14.46 8.70 -26.01
CA CYS A 184 -13.44 9.69 -25.65
C CYS A 184 -13.06 10.62 -26.81
N LYS A 185 -13.28 10.24 -28.09
CA LYS A 185 -12.87 11.02 -29.28
C LYS A 185 -13.45 12.43 -29.29
N SER A 186 -14.67 12.63 -28.79
CA SER A 186 -15.29 13.95 -28.65
C SER A 186 -14.49 14.92 -27.75
N ARG A 187 -13.57 14.40 -26.95
CA ARG A 187 -12.67 15.15 -26.06
C ARG A 187 -11.25 14.67 -26.24
N LYS A 188 -10.55 15.20 -27.23
CA LYS A 188 -9.20 14.77 -27.63
C LYS A 188 -8.21 14.59 -26.47
N HIS A 189 -8.22 15.51 -25.48
CA HIS A 189 -7.40 15.38 -24.29
C HIS A 189 -7.75 14.14 -23.44
N LEU A 190 -9.05 13.77 -23.34
CA LEU A 190 -9.49 12.58 -22.62
C LEU A 190 -9.09 11.32 -23.39
N HIS A 191 -9.25 11.31 -24.71
CA HIS A 191 -8.83 10.22 -25.58
C HIS A 191 -7.33 9.92 -25.39
N GLY A 192 -6.47 10.94 -25.51
CA GLY A 192 -5.02 10.77 -25.33
C GLY A 192 -4.63 10.28 -23.92
N ILE A 193 -5.30 10.78 -22.86
CA ILE A 193 -5.06 10.34 -21.47
C ILE A 193 -5.47 8.87 -21.27
N VAL A 194 -6.62 8.45 -21.82
CA VAL A 194 -7.13 7.08 -21.68
C VAL A 194 -6.28 6.12 -22.49
N THR A 195 -5.91 6.46 -23.73
CA THR A 195 -4.99 5.68 -24.55
C THR A 195 -3.65 5.50 -23.85
N CYS A 196 -3.07 6.59 -23.32
CA CYS A 196 -1.83 6.51 -22.55
C CYS A 196 -1.97 5.56 -21.34
N ALA A 197 -3.08 5.61 -20.62
CA ALA A 197 -3.33 4.73 -19.48
C ALA A 197 -3.44 3.25 -19.88
N ILE A 198 -4.12 2.96 -21.00
CA ILE A 198 -4.31 1.60 -21.53
C ILE A 198 -2.99 1.00 -22.00
N HIS A 199 -2.13 1.79 -22.68
CA HIS A 199 -0.89 1.29 -23.29
C HIS A 199 0.33 1.31 -22.35
N THR A 200 0.26 1.99 -21.20
CA THR A 200 1.41 2.13 -20.29
C THR A 200 1.18 1.61 -18.89
N GLY A 201 -0.08 1.47 -18.47
CA GLY A 201 -0.43 1.16 -17.09
C GLY A 201 0.03 2.20 -16.07
N MET A 202 0.41 3.42 -16.50
CA MET A 202 0.84 4.50 -15.60
C MET A 202 -0.25 4.90 -14.62
N ARG A 203 0.16 5.40 -13.44
CA ARG A 203 -0.80 5.97 -12.49
C ARG A 203 -1.34 7.30 -12.99
N LYS A 204 -2.61 7.61 -12.69
CA LYS A 204 -3.23 8.90 -13.05
C LYS A 204 -2.33 10.11 -12.70
N GLY A 205 -1.73 10.11 -11.52
CA GLY A 205 -0.84 11.18 -11.08
C GLY A 205 0.51 11.23 -11.79
N GLU A 206 0.85 10.23 -12.62
CA GLU A 206 2.04 10.22 -13.49
C GLU A 206 1.66 10.65 -14.92
N ILE A 207 0.45 10.29 -15.37
CA ILE A 207 -0.05 10.65 -16.73
C ILE A 207 -0.39 12.14 -16.82
N LEU A 208 -1.20 12.66 -15.88
CA LEU A 208 -1.71 14.03 -16.00
C LEU A 208 -0.58 15.10 -16.08
N PRO A 209 0.49 15.03 -15.25
CA PRO A 209 1.59 15.98 -15.31
C PRO A 209 2.72 15.57 -16.29
N LEU A 210 2.48 14.62 -17.22
CA LEU A 210 3.49 14.16 -18.17
C LEU A 210 3.99 15.30 -19.03
N LYS A 211 5.33 15.43 -19.15
CA LYS A 211 6.00 16.47 -19.93
C LYS A 211 6.54 15.88 -21.22
N TRP A 212 6.59 16.68 -22.27
CA TRP A 212 7.22 16.29 -23.52
C TRP A 212 8.71 15.92 -23.37
N SER A 213 9.43 16.59 -22.48
CA SER A 213 10.84 16.26 -22.16
C SER A 213 11.05 14.86 -21.57
N GLN A 214 9.98 14.22 -21.10
CA GLN A 214 10.01 12.87 -20.58
C GLN A 214 9.77 11.80 -21.65
N ILE A 215 9.39 12.20 -22.87
CA ILE A 215 9.16 11.29 -24.00
C ILE A 215 10.31 11.45 -24.98
N ARG A 216 11.16 10.44 -25.08
CA ARG A 216 12.33 10.44 -25.98
C ARG A 216 12.72 9.01 -26.35
N ASN A 217 13.24 8.84 -27.56
CA ASN A 217 13.74 7.54 -28.07
C ASN A 217 12.75 6.38 -27.93
N GLY A 218 11.43 6.64 -28.09
CA GLY A 218 10.40 5.61 -27.94
C GLY A 218 10.08 5.20 -26.50
N PHE A 219 10.53 5.98 -25.50
CA PHE A 219 10.31 5.68 -24.09
C PHE A 219 9.74 6.88 -23.33
N ILE A 220 8.98 6.59 -22.29
CA ILE A 220 8.54 7.56 -21.27
C ILE A 220 9.43 7.38 -20.03
N TYR A 221 10.15 8.42 -19.65
CA TYR A 221 11.04 8.43 -18.49
C TYR A 221 10.37 9.04 -17.26
N LEU A 222 10.17 8.24 -16.22
CA LEU A 222 9.58 8.68 -14.96
C LEU A 222 10.66 8.77 -13.87
N GLU A 223 11.17 9.98 -13.65
CA GLU A 223 12.25 10.22 -12.68
C GLU A 223 11.78 10.33 -11.24
N LYS A 224 10.57 10.87 -11.01
CA LYS A 224 9.99 11.08 -9.67
C LYS A 224 8.66 10.32 -9.58
N THR A 225 8.69 9.10 -9.05
CA THR A 225 7.47 8.38 -8.69
C THR A 225 7.19 8.51 -7.20
N LYS A 226 5.96 8.26 -6.77
CA LYS A 226 5.58 8.23 -5.35
C LYS A 226 6.45 7.25 -4.53
N THR A 227 7.03 6.25 -5.20
CA THR A 227 7.90 5.21 -4.60
C THR A 227 9.39 5.51 -4.75
N LYS A 228 9.77 6.68 -5.28
CA LYS A 228 11.15 7.12 -5.57
C LYS A 228 11.92 6.22 -6.57
N ASN A 229 11.29 5.26 -7.21
CA ASN A 229 11.93 4.42 -8.21
C ASN A 229 11.81 5.08 -9.59
N LYS A 230 12.94 5.29 -10.27
CA LYS A 230 12.96 5.64 -11.68
C LYS A 230 12.48 4.44 -12.49
N ARG A 231 11.73 4.68 -13.55
CA ARG A 231 11.37 3.64 -14.51
C ARG A 231 11.19 4.22 -15.92
N GLU A 232 11.43 3.38 -16.88
CA GLU A 232 11.27 3.64 -18.29
C GLU A 232 10.14 2.76 -18.82
N ILE A 233 9.24 3.34 -19.58
CA ILE A 233 8.10 2.64 -20.15
C ILE A 233 8.18 2.80 -21.66
N PRO A 234 8.34 1.71 -22.44
CA PRO A 234 8.35 1.79 -23.89
C PRO A 234 6.97 2.24 -24.40
N THR A 235 6.96 3.03 -25.46
CA THR A 235 5.75 3.40 -26.19
C THR A 235 5.59 2.46 -27.38
N ASN A 236 4.39 1.91 -27.55
CA ASN A 236 4.04 1.19 -28.79
C ASN A 236 3.61 2.19 -29.88
N ASP A 237 3.42 1.69 -31.11
CA ASP A 237 3.11 2.52 -32.27
C ASP A 237 1.80 3.30 -32.13
N ASP A 238 0.76 2.67 -31.56
CA ASP A 238 -0.53 3.34 -31.32
C ASP A 238 -0.40 4.55 -30.41
N LEU A 239 0.33 4.41 -29.30
CA LEU A 239 0.56 5.51 -28.37
C LEU A 239 1.48 6.58 -28.97
N ALA A 240 2.49 6.17 -29.74
CA ALA A 240 3.39 7.07 -30.44
C ALA A 240 2.62 7.93 -31.46
N GLN A 241 1.67 7.33 -32.17
CA GLN A 241 0.79 8.05 -33.10
C GLN A 241 -0.07 9.09 -32.37
N VAL A 242 -0.70 8.71 -31.27
CA VAL A 242 -1.51 9.63 -30.44
C VAL A 242 -0.64 10.79 -29.91
N PHE A 243 0.59 10.55 -29.50
CA PHE A 243 1.51 11.62 -29.08
C PHE A 243 1.87 12.57 -30.24
N LYS A 244 2.08 12.05 -31.45
CA LYS A 244 2.33 12.88 -32.64
C LYS A 244 1.14 13.78 -32.93
N GLU A 245 -0.08 13.27 -32.88
CA GLU A 245 -1.31 14.03 -33.10
C GLU A 245 -1.48 15.15 -32.05
N ILE A 246 -1.32 14.83 -30.76
CA ILE A 246 -1.38 15.81 -29.68
C ILE A 246 -0.31 16.91 -29.90
N ARG A 247 0.92 16.51 -30.27
CA ARG A 247 2.02 17.44 -30.49
C ARG A 247 1.75 18.38 -31.67
N LYS A 248 1.18 17.84 -32.76
CA LYS A 248 0.78 18.63 -33.94
C LYS A 248 -0.26 19.68 -33.58
N GLU A 249 -1.23 19.34 -32.75
CA GLU A 249 -2.31 20.26 -32.33
C GLU A 249 -1.82 21.33 -31.35
N GLN A 250 -0.99 20.95 -30.38
CA GLN A 250 -0.52 21.87 -29.34
C GLN A 250 0.63 22.78 -29.80
N GLY A 251 1.34 22.42 -30.88
CA GLY A 251 2.56 23.06 -31.28
C GLY A 251 3.72 22.86 -30.27
N LEU A 252 4.77 23.67 -30.40
CA LEU A 252 5.96 23.55 -29.55
C LEU A 252 5.87 24.27 -28.20
N ALA A 253 4.85 25.12 -28.00
CA ALA A 253 4.74 25.98 -26.83
C ALA A 253 4.39 25.24 -25.53
N SER A 254 3.70 24.09 -25.60
CA SER A 254 3.28 23.38 -24.41
C SER A 254 4.42 22.53 -23.80
N LYS A 255 4.65 22.73 -22.51
CA LYS A 255 5.55 21.89 -21.71
C LYS A 255 4.95 20.51 -21.38
N TYR A 256 3.65 20.43 -21.25
CA TYR A 256 2.91 19.22 -20.84
C TYR A 256 2.23 18.56 -22.03
N VAL A 257 2.13 17.22 -21.98
CA VAL A 257 1.50 16.42 -23.03
C VAL A 257 -0.03 16.62 -23.01
N PHE A 258 -0.62 16.61 -21.81
CA PHE A 258 -2.07 16.69 -21.64
C PHE A 258 -2.47 18.03 -21.04
N THR A 259 -3.08 18.87 -21.88
CA THR A 259 -3.57 20.20 -21.51
C THR A 259 -5.00 20.40 -21.97
N TYR A 260 -5.71 21.28 -21.29
CA TYR A 260 -7.01 21.80 -21.73
C TYR A 260 -6.98 23.32 -21.68
N SER A 261 -7.26 24.00 -22.79
CA SER A 261 -7.15 25.45 -22.89
C SER A 261 -5.81 25.98 -22.34
N THR A 262 -4.68 25.37 -22.77
CA THR A 262 -3.29 25.67 -22.35
C THR A 262 -2.93 25.34 -20.89
N ARG A 263 -3.91 24.96 -20.06
CA ARG A 263 -3.68 24.63 -18.65
C ARG A 263 -3.46 23.12 -18.47
N ILE A 264 -2.65 22.77 -17.50
CA ILE A 264 -2.48 21.37 -17.09
C ILE A 264 -3.81 20.80 -16.55
N ILE A 265 -4.09 19.56 -16.91
CA ILE A 265 -5.29 18.85 -16.42
C ILE A 265 -4.94 18.22 -15.07
N ASP A 266 -5.63 18.61 -14.03
CA ASP A 266 -5.46 18.06 -12.66
C ASP A 266 -6.48 16.97 -12.33
N ARG A 267 -7.64 16.98 -13.01
CA ARG A 267 -8.77 16.06 -12.77
C ARG A 267 -9.39 15.56 -14.07
N VAL A 268 -9.59 14.26 -14.16
CA VAL A 268 -10.20 13.60 -15.32
C VAL A 268 -11.43 12.76 -14.94
N ASP A 269 -11.66 12.55 -13.63
CA ASP A 269 -12.62 11.56 -13.14
C ASP A 269 -14.08 11.83 -13.61
N ARG A 270 -14.49 13.10 -13.73
CA ARG A 270 -15.87 13.45 -14.20
C ARG A 270 -16.02 13.15 -15.68
N ALA A 271 -15.05 13.56 -16.49
CA ALA A 271 -15.08 13.32 -17.93
C ALA A 271 -15.00 11.82 -18.25
N PHE A 272 -14.16 11.09 -17.53
CA PHE A 272 -13.99 9.66 -17.69
C PHE A 272 -15.27 8.88 -17.32
N ARG A 273 -15.92 9.22 -16.19
CA ARG A 273 -17.22 8.62 -15.83
C ARG A 273 -18.29 8.88 -16.87
N GLY A 274 -18.34 10.08 -17.45
CA GLY A 274 -19.26 10.36 -18.53
C GLY A 274 -19.00 9.51 -19.79
N ALA A 275 -17.73 9.28 -20.14
CA ALA A 275 -17.37 8.37 -21.25
C ALA A 275 -17.77 6.91 -20.97
N LEU A 276 -17.50 6.41 -19.75
CA LEU A 276 -17.91 5.07 -19.33
C LEU A 276 -19.45 4.89 -19.42
N SER A 277 -20.21 5.88 -18.95
CA SER A 277 -21.68 5.84 -19.00
C SER A 277 -22.21 5.77 -20.45
N ARG A 278 -21.63 6.54 -21.38
CA ARG A 278 -22.03 6.50 -22.80
C ARG A 278 -21.59 5.21 -23.50
N ALA A 279 -20.47 4.63 -23.07
CA ALA A 279 -19.99 3.34 -23.55
C ALA A 279 -20.69 2.14 -22.87
N ASN A 280 -21.69 2.36 -22.01
CA ASN A 280 -22.39 1.34 -21.23
C ASN A 280 -21.46 0.45 -20.41
N ILE A 281 -20.36 1.02 -19.86
CA ILE A 281 -19.38 0.33 -19.03
C ILE A 281 -19.64 0.62 -17.56
N GLU A 282 -20.04 -0.39 -16.80
CA GLU A 282 -20.32 -0.30 -15.38
C GLU A 282 -19.15 -0.79 -14.51
N ASP A 283 -19.18 -0.39 -13.24
CA ASP A 283 -18.19 -0.75 -12.20
C ASP A 283 -16.74 -0.65 -12.66
N PHE A 284 -16.38 0.45 -13.31
CA PHE A 284 -15.02 0.70 -13.77
C PHE A 284 -14.54 2.10 -13.37
N LYS A 285 -13.31 2.22 -12.92
CA LYS A 285 -12.69 3.47 -12.45
C LYS A 285 -11.41 3.73 -13.24
N PHE A 286 -10.96 4.98 -13.28
CA PHE A 286 -9.73 5.35 -13.99
C PHE A 286 -8.51 4.52 -13.56
N HIS A 287 -8.41 4.17 -12.27
CA HIS A 287 -7.30 3.33 -11.80
C HIS A 287 -7.38 1.88 -12.31
N ASP A 288 -8.54 1.42 -12.67
CA ASP A 288 -8.73 0.06 -13.21
C ASP A 288 -8.16 -0.07 -14.62
N LEU A 289 -7.89 1.04 -15.36
CA LEU A 289 -7.12 1.02 -16.61
C LEU A 289 -5.70 0.46 -16.43
N ARG A 290 -5.09 0.70 -15.26
CA ARG A 290 -3.81 0.10 -14.93
C ARG A 290 -3.90 -1.40 -14.70
N HIS A 291 -5.00 -1.87 -14.09
CA HIS A 291 -5.30 -3.31 -13.99
C HIS A 291 -5.57 -3.90 -15.37
N ASN A 292 -6.31 -3.17 -16.20
CA ASN A 292 -6.58 -3.53 -17.60
C ASN A 292 -5.28 -3.74 -18.40
N PHE A 293 -4.34 -2.80 -18.34
CA PHE A 293 -3.02 -2.94 -18.96
C PHE A 293 -2.31 -4.22 -18.53
N ALA A 294 -2.22 -4.46 -17.21
CA ALA A 294 -1.55 -5.65 -16.69
C ALA A 294 -2.25 -6.94 -17.14
N SER A 295 -3.59 -6.97 -17.10
CA SER A 295 -4.37 -8.14 -17.52
C SER A 295 -4.15 -8.47 -19.00
N HIS A 296 -4.27 -7.47 -19.87
CA HIS A 296 -4.05 -7.68 -21.31
C HIS A 296 -2.60 -8.03 -21.65
N LEU A 297 -1.62 -7.42 -20.97
CA LEU A 297 -0.21 -7.78 -21.16
C LEU A 297 0.02 -9.26 -20.86
N ILE A 298 -0.49 -9.76 -19.73
CA ILE A 298 -0.33 -11.16 -19.33
C ILE A 298 -1.12 -12.09 -20.27
N MET A 299 -2.36 -11.77 -20.62
CA MET A 299 -3.17 -12.58 -21.55
C MET A 299 -2.54 -12.68 -22.93
N ARG A 300 -1.85 -11.63 -23.40
CA ARG A 300 -1.15 -11.57 -24.68
C ARG A 300 0.25 -12.17 -24.65
N GLY A 301 0.67 -12.74 -23.52
CA GLY A 301 1.92 -13.48 -23.43
C GLY A 301 3.05 -12.81 -22.70
N GLY A 302 2.85 -11.62 -22.17
CA GLY A 302 3.82 -10.97 -21.30
C GLY A 302 4.01 -11.70 -19.98
N THR A 303 5.19 -11.57 -19.40
CA THR A 303 5.54 -12.20 -18.13
C THR A 303 5.10 -11.36 -16.93
N LEU A 304 4.92 -12.00 -15.78
CA LEU A 304 4.66 -11.28 -14.52
C LEU A 304 5.81 -10.33 -14.14
N LYS A 305 7.04 -10.66 -14.54
CA LYS A 305 8.22 -9.83 -14.28
C LYS A 305 8.15 -8.53 -15.10
N GLU A 306 7.86 -8.62 -16.38
CA GLU A 306 7.65 -7.45 -17.25
C GLU A 306 6.51 -6.58 -16.73
N ALA A 307 5.37 -7.18 -16.38
CA ALA A 307 4.27 -6.45 -15.78
C ALA A 307 4.66 -5.75 -14.49
N GLN A 308 5.47 -6.38 -13.62
CA GLN A 308 5.99 -5.77 -12.39
C GLN A 308 6.83 -4.52 -12.71
N GLU A 309 7.75 -4.62 -13.64
CA GLU A 309 8.69 -3.56 -14.03
C GLU A 309 7.94 -2.38 -14.67
N LEU A 310 7.13 -2.65 -15.69
CA LEU A 310 6.35 -1.63 -16.40
C LEU A 310 5.38 -0.90 -15.49
N LEU A 311 4.72 -1.61 -14.57
CA LEU A 311 3.86 -1.01 -13.57
C LEU A 311 4.65 -0.30 -12.46
N GLY A 312 5.91 -0.64 -12.22
CA GLY A 312 6.70 -0.15 -11.10
C GLY A 312 6.10 -0.62 -9.76
N HIS A 313 5.81 -1.91 -9.65
CA HIS A 313 5.41 -2.54 -8.40
C HIS A 313 6.64 -2.84 -7.55
N LYS A 314 6.61 -2.40 -6.29
CA LYS A 314 7.75 -2.59 -5.37
C LYS A 314 8.02 -4.08 -5.07
N THR A 315 6.97 -4.89 -5.01
CA THR A 315 7.06 -6.32 -4.71
C THR A 315 6.31 -7.14 -5.76
N MET A 316 6.79 -8.36 -6.03
CA MET A 316 6.11 -9.30 -6.93
C MET A 316 4.69 -9.64 -6.43
N THR A 317 4.47 -9.67 -5.12
CA THR A 317 3.15 -9.93 -4.51
C THR A 317 2.05 -9.04 -5.07
N MET A 318 2.37 -7.77 -5.42
CA MET A 318 1.40 -6.86 -6.04
C MET A 318 1.00 -7.30 -7.45
N THR A 319 1.86 -8.02 -8.16
CA THR A 319 1.66 -8.47 -9.55
C THR A 319 1.09 -9.89 -9.61
N LEU A 320 1.30 -10.72 -8.59
CA LEU A 320 0.80 -12.10 -8.52
C LEU A 320 -0.73 -12.20 -8.65
N ARG A 321 -1.47 -11.12 -8.41
CA ARG A 321 -2.91 -11.06 -8.64
C ARG A 321 -3.32 -11.32 -10.10
N TYR A 322 -2.40 -11.15 -11.06
CA TYR A 322 -2.64 -11.42 -12.49
C TYR A 322 -2.18 -12.81 -12.92
N ALA A 323 -1.57 -13.60 -12.03
CA ALA A 323 -1.00 -14.91 -12.37
C ALA A 323 -2.04 -15.91 -12.90
N HIS A 324 -3.30 -15.77 -12.50
CA HIS A 324 -4.40 -16.61 -12.96
C HIS A 324 -4.73 -16.40 -14.45
N LEU A 325 -4.35 -15.26 -15.05
CA LEU A 325 -4.57 -14.93 -16.46
C LEU A 325 -3.55 -15.60 -17.40
N SER A 326 -2.50 -16.22 -16.87
CA SER A 326 -1.41 -16.83 -17.63
C SER A 326 -1.58 -18.34 -17.88
N GLN A 327 -2.79 -18.89 -17.90
CA GLN A 327 -3.00 -20.33 -18.04
C GLN A 327 -2.51 -20.87 -19.40
N ASP A 328 -2.74 -20.15 -20.50
CA ASP A 328 -2.22 -20.54 -21.82
C ASP A 328 -0.69 -20.49 -21.88
N HIS A 329 -0.06 -19.59 -21.12
CA HIS A 329 1.38 -19.53 -20.96
C HIS A 329 1.96 -20.78 -20.30
N LYS A 330 1.29 -21.31 -19.26
CA LYS A 330 1.73 -22.54 -18.60
C LYS A 330 1.72 -23.72 -19.57
N LYS A 331 0.66 -23.83 -20.39
CA LYS A 331 0.56 -24.86 -21.42
C LYS A 331 1.66 -24.69 -22.49
N LYS A 332 1.89 -23.47 -22.97
CA LYS A 332 3.00 -23.17 -23.89
C LYS A 332 4.36 -23.48 -23.27
N ALA A 333 4.59 -23.10 -22.03
CA ALA A 333 5.85 -23.35 -21.32
C ALA A 333 6.12 -24.85 -21.15
N VAL A 334 5.13 -25.65 -20.81
CA VAL A 334 5.27 -27.11 -20.73
C VAL A 334 5.53 -27.70 -22.13
N ASN A 335 4.92 -27.15 -23.17
CA ASN A 335 5.16 -27.59 -24.55
C ASN A 335 6.58 -27.32 -25.06
N LEU A 336 7.34 -26.39 -24.43
CA LEU A 336 8.77 -26.22 -24.73
C LEU A 336 9.61 -27.49 -24.40
N LEU A 337 9.09 -28.36 -23.55
CA LEU A 337 9.74 -29.63 -23.21
C LEU A 337 9.40 -30.76 -24.22
N ASN A 338 8.58 -30.45 -25.23
CA ASN A 338 8.27 -31.46 -26.27
C ASN A 338 9.55 -31.85 -26.99
N GLY A 339 9.79 -33.16 -27.09
CA GLY A 339 11.00 -33.71 -27.72
C GLY A 339 12.15 -33.98 -26.74
N LEU A 340 12.11 -33.46 -25.50
CA LEU A 340 13.19 -33.65 -24.51
C LEU A 340 13.42 -35.16 -24.21
N THR A 341 12.37 -35.99 -24.27
CA THR A 341 12.43 -37.44 -24.02
C THR A 341 12.43 -38.27 -25.29
N ARG A 342 12.39 -37.65 -26.49
CA ARG A 342 12.56 -38.35 -27.72
C ARG A 342 14.04 -38.71 -27.85
N SER A 343 14.39 -39.99 -27.66
CA SER A 343 15.73 -40.47 -27.92
C SER A 343 16.09 -40.09 -29.36
N VAL A 344 17.30 -39.55 -29.54
CA VAL A 344 17.93 -39.41 -30.87
C VAL A 344 18.16 -40.80 -31.39
N LYS A 345 17.10 -41.46 -31.94
CA LYS A 345 17.28 -42.65 -32.78
C LYS A 345 17.69 -42.15 -34.13
N SER A 346 19.02 -42.19 -34.32
CA SER A 346 19.72 -42.48 -35.58
C SER A 346 19.25 -41.76 -36.86
N ASP A 347 19.90 -40.70 -37.18
CA ASP A 347 20.36 -40.41 -38.55
C ASP A 347 21.80 -40.93 -38.72
N MET A 348 22.02 -42.22 -38.49
CA MET A 348 23.25 -42.95 -38.86
C MET A 348 22.97 -44.02 -39.91
N SER A 349 22.15 -43.72 -40.91
CA SER A 349 21.96 -44.63 -42.02
C SER A 349 21.79 -43.91 -43.37
N GLN A 350 22.72 -43.06 -43.73
CA GLN A 350 22.95 -42.62 -45.11
C GLN A 350 24.27 -41.86 -45.14
N ASN A 351 25.37 -42.61 -45.27
CA ASN A 351 26.60 -42.21 -46.01
C ASN A 351 27.69 -43.27 -45.76
N CYS A 352 27.50 -44.43 -46.35
CA CYS A 352 28.57 -45.38 -46.58
C CYS A 352 28.50 -45.90 -48.02
N HIS A 353 28.66 -45.00 -48.99
CA HIS A 353 29.10 -45.35 -50.33
C HIS A 353 30.61 -45.10 -50.42
N ILE A 354 31.36 -46.10 -50.00
CA ILE A 354 32.81 -46.16 -50.31
C ILE A 354 32.93 -46.49 -51.81
N SER A 355 33.35 -45.54 -52.59
CA SER A 355 33.81 -45.71 -53.97
C SER A 355 35.06 -46.60 -53.98
N ARG A 356 34.92 -47.86 -54.44
CA ARG A 356 36.04 -48.70 -54.78
C ARG A 356 36.64 -48.18 -56.10
N THR A 357 37.70 -47.46 -55.99
CA THR A 357 38.54 -47.14 -57.14
C THR A 357 39.47 -48.35 -57.38
N THR A 358 39.22 -49.05 -58.45
CA THR A 358 40.11 -50.05 -59.00
C THR A 358 41.36 -49.39 -59.55
N ILE A 359 42.48 -49.74 -58.97
CA ILE A 359 43.79 -49.44 -59.54
C ILE A 359 44.12 -50.63 -60.47
N SER A 360 44.05 -50.37 -61.79
CA SER A 360 44.62 -51.30 -62.83
C SER A 360 46.11 -51.02 -62.87
N ALA A 361 46.88 -52.03 -62.58
CA ALA A 361 48.32 -52.08 -62.89
C ALA A 361 48.48 -52.41 -64.39
N SER A 362 49.28 -51.61 -65.03
CA SER A 362 49.91 -52.03 -66.31
C SER A 362 51.24 -51.29 -66.53
N GLY A 363 52.28 -52.09 -66.75
CA GLY A 363 53.47 -51.77 -67.46
C GLY A 363 54.66 -51.35 -66.69
#